data_32567fd51f87a633a608adf2c9fba271
#
_entry.id   32567fd51f87a633a608adf2c9fba271
#
_cell.length_a   1.000
_cell.length_b   1.000
_cell.length_c   1.000
_cell.angle_alpha   90.00
_cell.angle_beta   90.00
_cell.angle_gamma   90.00
#
_symmetry.space_group_name_H-M   'P 1'
#
loop_
_entity.id
_entity.type
_entity.pdbx_description
1 polymer ?
#
loop_
_entity_poly.entity_id
_entity_poly.type
_entity_poly.pdbx_seq_one_letter_code
_entity_poly.pdbx_strand_id
1 'polypeptide(L)'
;MWFGLTVRGRIIFASKERTDTGEVLSYADLAKPSLRGRICTRSGKHIYNVSLIASVIAHNGEDNAQTWLSGVRDNLARKPQGNDRAQAKAIFEGECDYAIANTYYMGKMETNEKKPEQKQWADAVRVIFPDQTSNGTHVNVSGAAVTKSAKNADNAARLIAFLSGDRAQKIYAE
;
A
#
# COMPACT_ATOMS: atom_id res chain seq x y z
N MET A 1 20.11 -10.67 -15.42
CA MET A 1 18.88 -10.03 -15.93
C MET A 1 17.78 -10.24 -14.89
N TRP A 2 16.98 -9.21 -14.56
CA TRP A 2 15.86 -9.25 -13.61
C TRP A 2 14.57 -8.91 -14.35
N PHE A 3 13.46 -9.58 -14.03
CA PHE A 3 12.16 -9.38 -14.63
C PHE A 3 11.13 -9.04 -13.57
N GLY A 4 10.41 -7.94 -13.75
CA GLY A 4 9.26 -7.57 -12.92
C GLY A 4 8.07 -8.48 -13.22
N LEU A 5 7.41 -9.01 -12.18
CA LEU A 5 6.26 -9.91 -12.33
C LEU A 5 4.98 -9.32 -11.77
N THR A 6 5.04 -8.63 -10.62
CA THR A 6 3.87 -8.03 -9.98
C THR A 6 4.19 -6.65 -9.41
N VAL A 7 3.19 -5.77 -9.40
CA VAL A 7 3.28 -4.42 -8.83
C VAL A 7 2.29 -4.28 -7.68
N ARG A 8 2.71 -3.61 -6.61
CA ARG A 8 1.88 -3.29 -5.44
C ARG A 8 1.98 -1.81 -5.15
N GLY A 9 0.89 -1.08 -5.31
CA GLY A 9 0.82 0.32 -4.93
C GLY A 9 0.63 0.48 -3.42
N ARG A 10 1.29 1.46 -2.82
CA ARG A 10 1.09 1.87 -1.45
C ARG A 10 0.06 2.99 -1.43
N ILE A 11 -1.20 2.65 -1.28
CA ILE A 11 -2.35 3.53 -1.41
C ILE A 11 -2.83 4.05 -0.04
N ILE A 12 -3.80 4.96 -0.09
CA ILE A 12 -4.52 5.42 1.09
C ILE A 12 -5.96 4.90 1.01
N PHE A 13 -6.40 4.21 2.06
CA PHE A 13 -7.81 3.97 2.32
C PHE A 13 -8.40 5.19 3.02
N ALA A 14 -9.58 5.64 2.58
CA ALA A 14 -10.31 6.73 3.19
C ALA A 14 -11.74 6.28 3.48
N SER A 15 -12.30 6.66 4.62
CA SER A 15 -13.69 6.42 4.95
C SER A 15 -14.61 7.05 3.91
N LYS A 16 -15.55 6.29 3.34
CA LYS A 16 -16.55 6.85 2.41
C LYS A 16 -17.50 7.84 3.07
N GLU A 17 -17.79 7.65 4.36
CA GLU A 17 -18.78 8.43 5.09
C GLU A 17 -18.19 9.66 5.81
N ARG A 18 -16.92 9.58 6.24
CA ARG A 18 -16.33 10.60 7.13
C ARG A 18 -15.24 11.44 6.49
N THR A 19 -15.01 11.27 5.18
CA THR A 19 -13.96 12.04 4.48
C THR A 19 -14.45 12.61 3.17
N ASP A 20 -14.06 13.83 2.86
CA ASP A 20 -14.38 14.48 1.60
C ASP A 20 -13.44 14.04 0.47
N THR A 21 -13.99 14.04 -0.74
CA THR A 21 -13.19 13.81 -1.95
C THR A 21 -12.28 15.01 -2.18
N GLY A 22 -10.95 14.77 -2.16
CA GLY A 22 -9.97 15.84 -2.35
C GLY A 22 -9.31 16.35 -1.06
N GLU A 23 -9.78 15.96 0.13
CA GLU A 23 -9.13 16.33 1.40
C GLU A 23 -7.69 15.78 1.50
N VAL A 24 -7.46 14.55 1.02
CA VAL A 24 -6.16 13.89 0.92
C VAL A 24 -5.93 13.40 -0.50
N LEU A 25 -4.92 13.95 -1.18
CA LEU A 25 -4.51 13.60 -2.54
C LEU A 25 -3.05 13.15 -2.63
N SER A 26 -2.27 13.39 -1.57
CA SER A 26 -0.84 13.10 -1.52
C SER A 26 -0.44 12.44 -0.19
N TYR A 27 0.75 11.84 -0.15
CA TYR A 27 1.31 11.40 1.13
C TYR A 27 1.62 12.58 2.05
N ALA A 28 1.96 13.74 1.48
CA ALA A 28 2.23 14.94 2.25
C ALA A 28 1.00 15.41 3.04
N ASP A 29 -0.20 15.22 2.49
CA ASP A 29 -1.45 15.61 3.16
C ASP A 29 -1.67 14.86 4.49
N LEU A 30 -1.13 13.64 4.62
CA LEU A 30 -1.25 12.85 5.85
C LEU A 30 -0.55 13.52 7.06
N ALA A 31 0.36 14.46 6.83
CA ALA A 31 1.03 15.23 7.87
C ALA A 31 0.29 16.53 8.25
N LYS A 32 -0.82 16.87 7.59
CA LYS A 32 -1.59 18.09 7.90
C LYS A 32 -2.19 18.03 9.29
N PRO A 33 -2.10 19.10 10.11
CA PRO A 33 -2.67 19.13 11.47
C PRO A 33 -4.19 18.88 11.52
N SER A 34 -4.92 19.15 10.45
CA SER A 34 -6.37 18.86 10.32
C SER A 34 -6.72 17.38 10.40
N LEU A 35 -5.74 16.50 10.21
CA LEU A 35 -5.91 15.05 10.29
C LEU A 35 -5.57 14.45 11.66
N ARG A 36 -5.40 15.30 12.68
CA ARG A 36 -5.04 14.84 14.03
C ARG A 36 -6.03 13.81 14.58
N GLY A 37 -5.52 12.65 15.00
CA GLY A 37 -6.34 11.55 15.52
C GLY A 37 -7.17 10.82 14.46
N ARG A 38 -6.87 11.00 13.16
CA ARG A 38 -7.68 10.42 12.07
C ARG A 38 -6.95 9.37 11.22
N ILE A 39 -5.69 9.07 11.54
CA ILE A 39 -4.86 8.17 10.71
C ILE A 39 -4.58 6.85 11.43
N CYS A 40 -4.75 5.74 10.73
CA CYS A 40 -4.29 4.41 11.13
C CYS A 40 -3.19 3.90 10.20
N THR A 41 -2.25 3.16 10.74
CA THR A 41 -1.23 2.47 9.95
C THR A 41 -0.71 1.24 10.68
N ARG A 42 -0.15 0.32 9.93
CA ARG A 42 0.64 -0.78 10.48
C ARG A 42 1.99 -0.27 10.98
N SER A 43 2.75 -1.13 11.66
CA SER A 43 4.07 -0.77 12.20
C SER A 43 4.96 -0.05 11.17
N GLY A 44 5.57 1.07 11.55
CA GLY A 44 6.57 1.79 10.77
C GLY A 44 7.82 0.96 10.46
N LYS A 45 8.10 -0.09 11.27
CA LYS A 45 9.21 -1.03 11.05
C LYS A 45 8.88 -2.10 10.01
N HIS A 46 7.63 -2.21 9.57
CA HIS A 46 7.25 -3.19 8.55
C HIS A 46 7.77 -2.75 7.18
N ILE A 47 8.28 -3.73 6.40
CA ILE A 47 8.94 -3.46 5.11
C ILE A 47 8.13 -2.56 4.16
N TYR A 48 6.79 -2.62 4.19
CA TYR A 48 5.95 -1.77 3.33
C TYR A 48 6.02 -0.29 3.71
N ASN A 49 6.04 0.02 5.01
CA ASN A 49 6.19 1.40 5.47
C ASN A 49 7.64 1.86 5.36
N VAL A 50 8.61 0.99 5.63
CA VAL A 50 10.05 1.28 5.42
C VAL A 50 10.31 1.67 3.96
N SER A 51 9.73 0.93 3.00
CA SER A 51 9.87 1.22 1.57
C SER A 51 9.21 2.56 1.19
N LEU A 52 8.03 2.87 1.71
CA LEU A 52 7.39 4.17 1.50
C LEU A 52 8.23 5.31 2.08
N ILE A 53 8.73 5.15 3.31
CA ILE A 53 9.57 6.16 3.97
C ILE A 53 10.85 6.39 3.15
N ALA A 54 11.49 5.32 2.67
CA ALA A 54 12.66 5.42 1.81
C ALA A 54 12.36 6.19 0.50
N SER A 55 11.18 5.99 -0.09
CA SER A 55 10.73 6.77 -1.24
C SER A 55 10.54 8.25 -0.91
N VAL A 56 9.94 8.57 0.24
CA VAL A 56 9.78 9.97 0.68
C VAL A 56 11.13 10.63 0.90
N ILE A 57 12.11 9.92 1.49
CA ILE A 57 13.49 10.41 1.64
C ILE A 57 14.14 10.67 0.28
N ALA A 58 14.01 9.73 -0.65
CA ALA A 58 14.60 9.84 -1.97
C ALA A 58 14.09 11.05 -2.78
N HIS A 59 12.81 11.37 -2.61
CA HIS A 59 12.19 12.50 -3.34
C HIS A 59 12.32 13.84 -2.62
N ASN A 60 12.30 13.86 -1.29
CA ASN A 60 12.18 15.09 -0.52
C ASN A 60 13.40 15.39 0.39
N GLY A 61 14.33 14.47 0.53
CA GLY A 61 15.44 14.55 1.47
C GLY A 61 15.06 14.14 2.91
N GLU A 62 16.08 13.90 3.75
CA GLU A 62 15.91 13.35 5.11
C GLU A 62 15.14 14.30 6.03
N ASP A 63 15.47 15.60 6.04
CA ASP A 63 14.84 16.57 6.94
C ASP A 63 13.33 16.73 6.68
N ASN A 64 12.94 16.80 5.39
CA ASN A 64 11.53 16.87 5.01
C ASN A 64 10.80 15.56 5.31
N ALA A 65 11.45 14.42 5.09
CA ALA A 65 10.89 13.12 5.43
C ALA A 65 10.69 12.96 6.95
N GLN A 66 11.62 13.44 7.77
CA GLN A 66 11.50 13.46 9.22
C GLN A 66 10.35 14.35 9.69
N THR A 67 10.22 15.53 9.09
CA THR A 67 9.11 16.45 9.36
C THR A 67 7.77 15.81 9.01
N TRP A 68 7.66 15.21 7.82
CA TRP A 68 6.49 14.47 7.38
C TRP A 68 6.14 13.31 8.34
N LEU A 69 7.10 12.47 8.71
CA LEU A 69 6.90 11.37 9.65
C LEU A 69 6.42 11.84 11.02
N SER A 70 6.94 12.98 11.50
CA SER A 70 6.50 13.57 12.76
C SER A 70 5.04 14.01 12.67
N GLY A 71 4.65 14.69 11.59
CA GLY A 71 3.25 15.08 11.34
C GLY A 71 2.32 13.87 11.23
N VAL A 72 2.70 12.83 10.48
CA VAL A 72 1.93 11.59 10.40
C VAL A 72 1.78 10.92 11.77
N ARG A 73 2.87 10.86 12.57
CA ARG A 73 2.84 10.31 13.94
C ARG A 73 1.85 11.08 14.82
N ASP A 74 1.86 12.41 14.75
CA ASP A 74 1.01 13.27 15.58
C ASP A 74 -0.46 13.20 15.17
N ASN A 75 -0.73 12.71 13.94
CA ASN A 75 -2.07 12.49 13.38
C ASN A 75 -2.61 11.07 13.59
N LEU A 76 -1.83 10.18 14.23
CA LEU A 76 -2.29 8.81 14.48
C LEU A 76 -3.46 8.77 15.46
N ALA A 77 -4.51 8.05 15.12
CA ALA A 77 -5.66 7.76 15.99
C ALA A 77 -5.30 6.75 17.09
N ARG A 78 -4.36 5.86 16.79
CA ARG A 78 -3.89 4.80 17.70
C ARG A 78 -2.44 4.41 17.40
N LYS A 79 -1.83 3.65 18.32
CA LYS A 79 -0.50 3.06 18.08
C LYS A 79 -0.55 2.20 16.82
N PRO A 80 0.49 2.27 15.93
CA PRO A 80 0.58 1.44 14.73
C PRO A 80 0.49 -0.05 15.07
N GLN A 81 -0.46 -0.76 14.47
CA GLN A 81 -0.70 -2.18 14.74
C GLN A 81 -1.42 -2.89 13.59
N GLY A 82 -1.45 -4.21 13.65
CA GLY A 82 -2.18 -5.05 12.69
C GLY A 82 -1.58 -5.04 11.27
N ASN A 83 -2.28 -5.66 10.36
CA ASN A 83 -1.97 -5.67 8.92
C ASN A 83 -2.88 -4.69 8.17
N ASP A 84 -2.79 -4.64 6.83
CA ASP A 84 -3.55 -3.67 6.04
C ASP A 84 -5.07 -3.92 6.07
N ARG A 85 -5.55 -5.18 6.25
CA ARG A 85 -6.98 -5.45 6.50
C ARG A 85 -7.45 -4.89 7.85
N ALA A 86 -6.59 -4.95 8.87
CA ALA A 86 -6.89 -4.36 10.18
C ALA A 86 -7.01 -2.84 10.12
N GLN A 87 -6.39 -2.19 9.13
CA GLN A 87 -6.56 -0.76 8.90
C GLN A 87 -7.94 -0.47 8.27
N ALA A 88 -8.37 -1.25 7.27
CA ALA A 88 -9.70 -1.12 6.69
C ALA A 88 -10.80 -1.39 7.75
N LYS A 89 -10.59 -2.42 8.60
CA LYS A 89 -11.46 -2.69 9.74
C LYS A 89 -11.55 -1.49 10.70
N ALA A 90 -10.43 -0.87 11.03
CA ALA A 90 -10.39 0.29 11.92
C ALA A 90 -11.16 1.49 11.34
N ILE A 91 -11.11 1.69 10.02
CA ILE A 91 -11.94 2.70 9.34
C ILE A 91 -13.42 2.32 9.44
N PHE A 92 -13.79 1.07 9.17
CA PHE A 92 -15.16 0.57 9.30
C PHE A 92 -15.71 0.77 10.70
N GLU A 93 -14.91 0.51 11.74
CA GLU A 93 -15.28 0.66 13.15
C GLU A 93 -15.23 2.11 13.66
N GLY A 94 -14.82 3.07 12.83
CA GLY A 94 -14.78 4.49 13.20
C GLY A 94 -13.57 4.90 14.05
N GLU A 95 -12.55 4.04 14.19
CA GLU A 95 -11.35 4.38 14.96
C GLU A 95 -10.47 5.43 14.24
N CYS A 96 -10.49 5.44 12.91
CA CYS A 96 -9.78 6.41 12.08
C CYS A 96 -10.49 6.62 10.75
N ASP A 97 -10.11 7.66 10.02
CA ASP A 97 -10.72 8.02 8.75
C ASP A 97 -9.84 7.68 7.56
N TYR A 98 -8.53 7.67 7.75
CA TYR A 98 -7.53 7.38 6.74
C TYR A 98 -6.57 6.28 7.18
N ALA A 99 -6.12 5.46 6.23
CA ALA A 99 -5.10 4.47 6.52
C ALA A 99 -4.21 4.18 5.31
N ILE A 100 -2.93 3.88 5.55
CA ILE A 100 -1.99 3.48 4.51
C ILE A 100 -2.06 1.96 4.31
N ALA A 101 -2.30 1.50 3.08
CA ALA A 101 -2.46 0.10 2.74
C ALA A 101 -1.86 -0.25 1.37
N ASN A 102 -1.69 -1.53 1.08
CA ASN A 102 -1.35 -2.00 -0.26
C ASN A 102 -2.61 -2.29 -1.09
N THR A 103 -2.55 -2.00 -2.39
CA THR A 103 -3.67 -2.14 -3.34
C THR A 103 -4.36 -3.49 -3.29
N TYR A 104 -3.60 -4.59 -3.30
CA TYR A 104 -4.14 -5.95 -3.40
C TYR A 104 -5.00 -6.39 -2.19
N TYR A 105 -4.91 -5.68 -1.07
CA TYR A 105 -5.78 -6.01 0.07
C TYR A 105 -7.24 -5.67 -0.19
N MET A 106 -7.53 -4.69 -1.05
CA MET A 106 -8.91 -4.37 -1.45
C MET A 106 -9.56 -5.58 -2.11
N GLY A 107 -9.00 -6.06 -3.21
CA GLY A 107 -9.53 -7.26 -3.89
C GLY A 107 -9.60 -8.49 -2.98
N LYS A 108 -8.58 -8.70 -2.13
CA LYS A 108 -8.60 -9.81 -1.16
C LYS A 108 -9.69 -9.70 -0.09
N MET A 109 -10.19 -8.53 0.23
CA MET A 109 -11.31 -8.36 1.15
C MET A 109 -12.64 -8.54 0.42
N GLU A 110 -12.78 -7.97 -0.78
CA GLU A 110 -13.97 -8.06 -1.61
C GLU A 110 -14.33 -9.51 -2.00
N THR A 111 -13.30 -10.33 -2.27
CA THR A 111 -13.48 -11.72 -2.71
C THR A 111 -13.37 -12.76 -1.58
N ASN A 112 -13.34 -12.34 -0.32
CA ASN A 112 -13.09 -13.27 0.80
C ASN A 112 -14.35 -14.04 1.21
N GLU A 113 -14.48 -15.26 0.70
CA GLU A 113 -15.59 -16.16 1.08
C GLU A 113 -15.43 -16.77 2.48
N LYS A 114 -14.19 -16.91 2.98
CA LYS A 114 -13.92 -17.51 4.31
C LYS A 114 -14.15 -16.53 5.46
N LYS A 115 -14.11 -15.23 5.18
CA LYS A 115 -14.31 -14.14 6.16
C LYS A 115 -15.16 -13.04 5.52
N PRO A 116 -16.47 -13.29 5.35
CA PRO A 116 -17.37 -12.40 4.61
C PRO A 116 -17.50 -11.01 5.25
N GLU A 117 -17.22 -10.88 6.55
CA GLU A 117 -17.16 -9.59 7.23
C GLU A 117 -16.13 -8.61 6.60
N GLN A 118 -15.11 -9.13 5.93
CA GLN A 118 -14.11 -8.28 5.25
C GLN A 118 -14.69 -7.53 4.05
N LYS A 119 -15.77 -8.02 3.44
CA LYS A 119 -16.48 -7.31 2.37
C LYS A 119 -17.05 -5.98 2.90
N GLN A 120 -17.60 -5.98 4.11
CA GLN A 120 -18.10 -4.75 4.75
C GLN A 120 -16.96 -3.74 5.02
N TRP A 121 -15.78 -4.22 5.40
CA TRP A 121 -14.62 -3.34 5.58
C TRP A 121 -14.15 -2.74 4.26
N ALA A 122 -14.17 -3.52 3.17
CA ALA A 122 -13.86 -3.02 1.84
C ALA A 122 -14.91 -1.99 1.37
N ASP A 123 -16.19 -2.27 1.61
CA ASP A 123 -17.28 -1.37 1.23
C ASP A 123 -17.24 -0.03 1.98
N ALA A 124 -16.71 0.01 3.20
CA ALA A 124 -16.61 1.24 3.99
C ALA A 124 -15.50 2.19 3.53
N VAL A 125 -14.57 1.73 2.69
CA VAL A 125 -13.41 2.53 2.26
C VAL A 125 -13.41 2.82 0.77
N ARG A 126 -12.90 3.99 0.39
CA ARG A 126 -12.47 4.29 -0.97
C ARG A 126 -10.95 4.23 -1.06
N VAL A 127 -10.47 3.89 -2.24
CA VAL A 127 -9.04 3.85 -2.56
C VAL A 127 -8.59 5.19 -3.13
N ILE A 128 -7.53 5.75 -2.57
CA ILE A 128 -6.85 6.92 -3.11
C ILE A 128 -5.45 6.49 -3.56
N PHE A 129 -5.13 6.77 -4.81
CA PHE A 129 -3.76 6.69 -5.34
C PHE A 129 -3.12 8.06 -5.15
N PRO A 130 -2.25 8.24 -4.13
CA PRO A 130 -1.68 9.56 -3.83
C PRO A 130 -0.66 10.00 -4.87
N ASP A 131 -0.37 11.32 -4.87
CA ASP A 131 0.70 11.96 -5.65
C ASP A 131 0.57 11.87 -7.18
N GLN A 132 -0.66 11.70 -7.72
CA GLN A 132 -0.88 11.50 -9.16
C GLN A 132 -0.41 12.69 -10.03
N THR A 133 -0.32 13.88 -9.46
CA THR A 133 0.14 15.10 -10.15
C THR A 133 1.62 15.42 -9.89
N SER A 134 2.34 14.56 -9.16
CA SER A 134 3.76 14.74 -8.79
C SER A 134 4.56 13.45 -9.01
N ASN A 135 5.12 12.86 -7.97
CA ASN A 135 5.98 11.67 -8.05
C ASN A 135 5.23 10.35 -8.32
N GLY A 136 3.91 10.38 -8.29
CA GLY A 136 3.07 9.20 -8.41
C GLY A 136 2.99 8.36 -7.12
N THR A 137 2.04 7.46 -7.11
CA THR A 137 1.89 6.52 -5.99
C THR A 137 3.13 5.62 -5.88
N HIS A 138 3.71 5.52 -4.68
CA HIS A 138 4.82 4.60 -4.42
C HIS A 138 4.42 3.16 -4.72
N VAL A 139 5.23 2.47 -5.49
CA VAL A 139 5.03 1.07 -5.86
C VAL A 139 6.22 0.19 -5.48
N ASN A 140 5.92 -1.04 -5.11
CA ASN A 140 6.91 -2.10 -4.98
C ASN A 140 6.70 -3.12 -6.10
N VAL A 141 7.78 -3.51 -6.75
CA VAL A 141 7.77 -4.50 -7.81
C VAL A 141 8.38 -5.80 -7.28
N SER A 142 7.68 -6.91 -7.45
CA SER A 142 8.25 -8.25 -7.25
C SER A 142 8.72 -8.79 -8.58
N GLY A 143 9.86 -9.45 -8.58
CA GLY A 143 10.43 -9.99 -9.79
C GLY A 143 11.21 -11.26 -9.55
N ALA A 144 11.72 -11.82 -10.64
CA ALA A 144 12.55 -12.99 -10.63
C ALA A 144 13.82 -12.77 -11.48
N ALA A 145 14.87 -13.48 -11.14
CA ALA A 145 16.13 -13.46 -11.88
C ALA A 145 16.73 -14.87 -11.94
N VAL A 146 17.44 -15.17 -13.01
CA VAL A 146 18.29 -16.36 -13.10
C VAL A 146 19.65 -16.00 -12.49
N THR A 147 20.07 -16.75 -11.47
CA THR A 147 21.38 -16.57 -10.84
C THR A 147 22.50 -17.05 -11.74
N LYS A 148 23.71 -16.49 -11.58
CA LYS A 148 24.90 -16.88 -12.35
C LYS A 148 25.24 -18.37 -12.19
N SER A 149 24.94 -18.94 -11.03
CA SER A 149 25.22 -20.34 -10.68
C SER A 149 24.04 -21.29 -10.91
N ALA A 150 22.99 -20.87 -11.64
CA ALA A 150 21.83 -21.72 -11.90
C ALA A 150 22.23 -22.95 -12.73
N LYS A 151 21.96 -24.15 -12.17
CA LYS A 151 22.25 -25.42 -12.86
C LYS A 151 21.36 -25.66 -14.11
N ASN A 152 20.14 -25.11 -14.10
CA ASN A 152 19.15 -25.24 -15.15
C ASN A 152 18.72 -23.85 -15.67
N ALA A 153 19.70 -23.04 -16.11
CA ALA A 153 19.49 -21.64 -16.50
C ALA A 153 18.44 -21.47 -17.60
N ASP A 154 18.44 -22.33 -18.61
CA ASP A 154 17.49 -22.28 -19.74
C ASP A 154 16.06 -22.56 -19.28
N ASN A 155 15.84 -23.57 -18.43
CA ASN A 155 14.51 -23.85 -17.89
C ASN A 155 14.05 -22.74 -16.95
N ALA A 156 14.94 -22.16 -16.15
CA ALA A 156 14.62 -21.00 -15.31
C ALA A 156 14.22 -19.79 -16.16
N ALA A 157 14.92 -19.52 -17.25
CA ALA A 157 14.57 -18.43 -18.16
C ALA A 157 13.20 -18.67 -18.83
N ARG A 158 12.93 -19.92 -19.28
CA ARG A 158 11.62 -20.30 -19.84
C ARG A 158 10.48 -20.14 -18.82
N LEU A 159 10.71 -20.50 -17.56
CA LEU A 159 9.73 -20.30 -16.48
C LEU A 159 9.46 -18.82 -16.25
N ILE A 160 10.49 -17.99 -16.21
CA ILE A 160 10.32 -16.53 -16.04
C ILE A 160 9.54 -15.94 -17.22
N ALA A 161 9.86 -16.35 -18.45
CA ALA A 161 9.12 -15.93 -19.64
C ALA A 161 7.64 -16.34 -19.58
N PHE A 162 7.34 -17.55 -19.13
CA PHE A 162 5.96 -18.01 -18.92
C PHE A 162 5.24 -17.17 -17.86
N LEU A 163 5.89 -16.91 -16.70
CA LEU A 163 5.31 -16.11 -15.62
C LEU A 163 5.06 -14.65 -16.01
N SER A 164 5.81 -14.13 -16.98
CA SER A 164 5.63 -12.77 -17.52
C SER A 164 4.58 -12.70 -18.64
N GLY A 165 4.11 -13.84 -19.15
CA GLY A 165 3.13 -13.90 -20.24
C GLY A 165 1.69 -13.76 -19.77
N ASP A 166 0.80 -13.41 -20.70
CA ASP A 166 -0.62 -13.10 -20.45
C ASP A 166 -1.36 -14.16 -19.64
N ARG A 167 -1.10 -15.46 -19.95
CA ARG A 167 -1.75 -16.56 -19.27
C ARG A 167 -1.46 -16.60 -17.78
N ALA A 168 -0.18 -16.44 -17.42
CA ALA A 168 0.22 -16.43 -16.00
C ALA A 168 -0.24 -15.13 -15.30
N GLN A 169 -0.19 -14.00 -16.00
CA GLN A 169 -0.63 -12.72 -15.45
C GLN A 169 -2.14 -12.70 -15.19
N LYS A 170 -2.97 -13.36 -16.00
CA LYS A 170 -4.40 -13.57 -15.71
C LYS A 170 -4.62 -14.36 -14.44
N ILE A 171 -3.88 -15.45 -14.21
CA ILE A 171 -3.97 -16.27 -12.98
C ILE A 171 -3.57 -15.46 -11.74
N TYR A 172 -2.61 -14.52 -11.85
CA TYR A 172 -2.26 -13.64 -10.75
C TYR A 172 -3.35 -12.61 -10.41
N ALA A 173 -4.20 -12.25 -11.37
CA ALA A 173 -5.27 -11.27 -11.21
C ALA A 173 -6.56 -11.88 -10.62
N GLU A 174 -6.75 -13.19 -10.71
CA GLU A 174 -7.85 -13.96 -10.10
C GLU A 174 -7.55 -14.30 -8.63
#